data_0e1e51f372ec49c43ff6f608eef5be7a
#
_entry.id   0e1e51f372ec49c43ff6f608eef5be7a
#
_cell.length_a   1.000
_cell.length_b   1.000
_cell.length_c   1.000
_cell.angle_alpha   90.00
_cell.angle_beta   90.00
_cell.angle_gamma   90.00
#
_symmetry.space_group_name_H-M   'P 1'
#
loop_
_entity.id
_entity.type
_entity.pdbx_description
1 polymer ?
#
loop_
_entity_poly.entity_id
_entity_poly.type
_entity_poly.pdbx_seq_one_letter_code
_entity_poly.pdbx_strand_id
1 'polypeptide(L)'
;HSRKTSGAWFNKFANEVTSLNQKKCQSLVGTEVKVLNLNGKIDLNDNIRKIADLIMVSVHRFPGEEDGIFSLDNKNTYKHKDKAIKIEHDLMESALLNKNTDILGHPFGMSIKRFGKIPKKSDFESIIKKCKIANKAFEINSHYHDNHKWLLKTCIKHNVRISLGSNAHNKNDVGKIYKLIK
;
A
#
# COMPACT_ATOMS: atom_id res chain seq x y z
N HIS A 1 -2.24 5.27 11.01
CA HIS A 1 -3.31 5.90 10.22
C HIS A 1 -4.10 6.94 11.00
N SER A 2 -3.45 7.84 11.65
CA SER A 2 -4.16 8.86 12.41
C SER A 2 -4.60 9.98 11.46
N ARG A 3 -5.91 10.15 11.26
CA ARG A 3 -6.49 11.37 10.68
C ARG A 3 -6.10 12.63 11.48
N LYS A 4 -5.50 12.44 12.66
CA LYS A 4 -5.03 13.49 13.56
C LYS A 4 -3.53 13.77 13.44
N THR A 5 -2.80 13.13 12.51
CA THR A 5 -1.38 13.40 12.32
C THR A 5 -1.22 14.81 11.77
N SER A 6 -0.88 15.74 12.63
CA SER A 6 -0.58 17.12 12.22
C SER A 6 0.76 17.15 11.47
N GLY A 7 0.92 18.10 10.55
CA GLY A 7 2.20 18.33 9.90
C GLY A 7 3.34 18.57 10.90
N ALA A 8 3.03 19.20 12.05
CA ALA A 8 3.99 19.43 13.13
C ALA A 8 4.51 18.13 13.75
N TRP A 9 3.61 17.17 14.05
CA TRP A 9 4.01 15.85 14.56
C TRP A 9 4.88 15.10 13.53
N PHE A 10 4.46 15.10 12.26
CA PHE A 10 5.19 14.42 11.22
C PHE A 10 6.58 15.03 10.99
N ASN A 11 6.71 16.36 11.09
CA ASN A 11 7.99 17.04 11.01
C ASN A 11 8.93 16.63 12.16
N LYS A 12 8.41 16.57 13.40
CA LYS A 12 9.20 16.07 14.53
C LYS A 12 9.69 14.64 14.30
N PHE A 13 8.81 13.74 13.86
CA PHE A 13 9.17 12.36 13.50
C PHE A 13 10.22 12.31 12.39
N ALA A 14 10.07 13.13 11.33
CA ALA A 14 11.03 13.20 10.24
C ALA A 14 12.42 13.63 10.74
N ASN A 15 12.48 14.65 11.60
CA ASN A 15 13.74 15.11 12.19
C ASN A 15 14.40 14.02 13.06
N GLU A 16 13.62 13.26 13.83
CA GLU A 16 14.13 12.13 14.60
C GLU A 16 14.75 11.06 13.69
N VAL A 17 14.06 10.68 12.58
CA VAL A 17 14.57 9.69 11.63
C VAL A 17 15.83 10.18 10.93
N THR A 18 15.86 11.44 10.47
CA THR A 18 17.03 11.99 9.77
C THR A 18 18.24 12.21 10.68
N SER A 19 18.02 12.36 11.99
CA SER A 19 19.10 12.45 12.96
C SER A 19 19.81 11.11 13.26
N LEU A 20 19.23 9.98 12.81
CA LEU A 20 19.81 8.67 13.00
C LEU A 20 21.10 8.52 12.18
N ASN A 21 22.22 8.31 12.87
CA ASN A 21 23.49 8.07 12.20
C ASN A 21 23.55 6.66 11.61
N GLN A 22 23.24 6.54 10.32
CA GLN A 22 23.15 5.27 9.62
C GLN A 22 24.35 5.07 8.69
N LYS A 23 25.28 4.20 9.09
CA LYS A 23 26.47 3.91 8.29
C LYS A 23 26.25 2.94 7.14
N LYS A 24 25.20 2.12 7.17
CA LYS A 24 24.99 0.99 6.23
C LYS A 24 23.75 1.09 5.36
N CYS A 25 22.81 1.96 5.67
CA CYS A 25 21.59 2.15 4.88
C CYS A 25 21.10 3.59 5.02
N GLN A 26 20.37 4.05 4.02
CA GLN A 26 19.67 5.34 4.08
C GLN A 26 18.32 5.15 4.77
N SER A 27 18.03 5.98 5.79
CA SER A 27 16.69 6.09 6.36
C SER A 27 15.84 7.04 5.52
N LEU A 28 14.64 6.62 5.15
CA LEU A 28 13.66 7.42 4.44
C LEU A 28 12.41 7.59 5.30
N VAL A 29 11.85 8.78 5.29
CA VAL A 29 10.60 9.12 5.98
C VAL A 29 9.44 8.90 5.02
N GLY A 30 8.59 7.92 5.30
CA GLY A 30 7.42 7.62 4.48
C GLY A 30 6.12 7.82 5.22
N THR A 31 5.04 7.98 4.46
CA THR A 31 3.68 7.93 4.99
C THR A 31 2.83 6.98 4.14
N GLU A 32 1.94 6.26 4.82
CA GLU A 32 0.92 5.45 4.16
C GLU A 32 -0.40 6.22 4.16
N VAL A 33 -1.00 6.35 2.98
CA VAL A 33 -2.27 7.03 2.73
C VAL A 33 -3.23 6.11 1.99
N LYS A 34 -4.51 6.48 1.97
CA LYS A 34 -5.56 5.68 1.32
C LYS A 34 -5.96 6.29 0.00
N VAL A 35 -6.22 5.44 -0.98
CA VAL A 35 -7.04 5.82 -2.12
C VAL A 35 -8.50 5.98 -1.68
N LEU A 36 -9.15 7.05 -2.11
CA LEU A 36 -10.50 7.43 -1.66
C LEU A 36 -11.58 7.10 -2.69
N ASN A 37 -11.26 7.06 -3.96
CA ASN A 37 -12.22 6.81 -5.05
C ASN A 37 -11.53 6.31 -6.32
N LEU A 38 -12.34 5.96 -7.32
CA LEU A 38 -11.88 5.47 -8.63
C LEU A 38 -11.21 6.54 -9.51
N ASN A 39 -11.24 7.81 -9.11
CA ASN A 39 -10.52 8.89 -9.78
C ASN A 39 -9.09 9.10 -9.22
N GLY A 40 -8.63 8.20 -8.36
CA GLY A 40 -7.29 8.24 -7.78
C GLY A 40 -7.07 9.33 -6.74
N LYS A 41 -8.13 9.90 -6.15
CA LYS A 41 -8.01 10.80 -5.00
C LYS A 41 -7.44 10.05 -3.81
N ILE A 42 -6.49 10.64 -3.11
CA ILE A 42 -5.85 10.08 -1.90
C ILE A 42 -6.03 11.01 -0.70
N ASP A 43 -5.98 10.48 0.52
CA ASP A 43 -6.13 11.24 1.77
C ASP A 43 -4.77 11.83 2.26
N LEU A 44 -3.97 12.32 1.33
CA LEU A 44 -2.67 12.91 1.61
C LEU A 44 -2.80 14.35 2.10
N ASN A 45 -2.16 14.65 3.22
CA ASN A 45 -2.03 16.01 3.74
C ASN A 45 -0.85 16.73 3.07
N ASP A 46 -1.08 17.95 2.57
CA ASP A 46 -0.06 18.72 1.83
C ASP A 46 1.18 19.04 2.66
N ASN A 47 1.05 19.28 3.97
CA ASN A 47 2.19 19.50 4.84
C ASN A 47 3.03 18.24 5.01
N ILE A 48 2.38 17.07 5.11
CA ILE A 48 3.08 15.78 5.14
C ILE A 48 3.76 15.51 3.81
N ARG A 49 3.08 15.82 2.68
CA ARG A 49 3.66 15.63 1.33
C ARG A 49 4.98 16.37 1.14
N LYS A 50 5.11 17.57 1.72
CA LYS A 50 6.34 18.38 1.62
C LYS A 50 7.52 17.81 2.39
N ILE A 51 7.26 16.97 3.38
CA ILE A 51 8.26 16.44 4.31
C ILE A 51 8.61 14.99 3.96
N ALA A 52 7.63 14.21 3.50
CA ALA A 52 7.81 12.79 3.23
C ALA A 52 8.69 12.53 2.01
N ASP A 53 9.67 11.63 2.16
CA ASP A 53 10.50 11.13 1.06
C ASP A 53 9.71 10.17 0.16
N LEU A 54 8.78 9.39 0.74
CA LEU A 54 7.99 8.36 0.06
C LEU A 54 6.53 8.40 0.48
N ILE A 55 5.64 8.25 -0.50
CA ILE A 55 4.20 8.10 -0.28
C ILE A 55 3.78 6.68 -0.72
N MET A 56 3.35 5.89 0.25
CA MET A 56 2.70 4.60 0.00
C MET A 56 1.19 4.82 -0.08
N VAL A 57 0.56 4.34 -1.15
CA VAL A 57 -0.90 4.41 -1.32
C VAL A 57 -1.49 3.01 -1.25
N SER A 58 -2.45 2.83 -0.37
CA SER A 58 -3.08 1.52 -0.12
C SER A 58 -4.61 1.59 -0.24
N VAL A 59 -5.22 0.46 -0.58
CA VAL A 59 -6.67 0.31 -0.56
C VAL A 59 -7.09 -0.17 0.82
N HIS A 60 -7.73 0.70 1.62
CA HIS A 60 -8.23 0.37 2.95
C HIS A 60 -9.76 0.41 3.04
N ARG A 61 -10.43 0.88 1.99
CA ARG A 61 -11.88 1.03 1.91
C ARG A 61 -12.33 0.85 0.48
N PHE A 62 -13.57 0.40 0.32
CA PHE A 62 -14.26 0.37 -0.96
C PHE A 62 -15.29 1.50 -1.02
N PRO A 63 -15.57 2.08 -2.21
CA PRO A 63 -16.64 3.05 -2.38
C PRO A 63 -17.99 2.43 -2.03
N GLY A 64 -18.86 3.18 -1.36
CA GLY A 64 -20.26 2.81 -1.15
C GLY A 64 -21.08 2.96 -2.42
N GLU A 65 -22.36 2.51 -2.37
CA GLU A 65 -23.31 2.62 -3.49
C GLU A 65 -23.74 4.07 -3.76
N GLU A 66 -23.63 4.96 -2.76
CA GLU A 66 -24.09 6.36 -2.81
C GLU A 66 -22.92 7.34 -2.63
N ASP A 67 -21.85 7.19 -3.40
CA ASP A 67 -20.62 8.00 -3.25
C ASP A 67 -19.97 7.98 -1.85
N GLY A 68 -20.52 7.16 -0.95
CA GLY A 68 -19.99 6.95 0.39
C GLY A 68 -18.74 6.10 0.39
N ILE A 69 -17.82 6.41 1.29
CA ILE A 69 -16.69 5.54 1.57
C ILE A 69 -17.17 4.38 2.42
N PHE A 70 -17.01 3.15 1.94
CA PHE A 70 -17.35 1.95 2.71
C PHE A 70 -16.64 1.95 4.07
N SER A 71 -17.42 1.84 5.15
CA SER A 71 -16.86 1.67 6.50
C SER A 71 -16.34 0.25 6.67
N LEU A 72 -15.14 0.11 7.26
CA LEU A 72 -14.58 -1.20 7.59
C LEU A 72 -15.44 -1.97 8.59
N ASP A 73 -16.22 -1.27 9.41
CA ASP A 73 -17.11 -1.87 10.40
C ASP A 73 -18.29 -2.59 9.76
N ASN A 74 -18.63 -2.22 8.52
CA ASN A 74 -19.75 -2.79 7.76
C ASN A 74 -19.34 -3.89 6.77
N LYS A 75 -18.17 -4.51 6.94
CA LYS A 75 -17.66 -5.55 6.03
C LYS A 75 -18.64 -6.70 5.76
N ASN A 76 -19.46 -7.06 6.75
CA ASN A 76 -20.41 -8.18 6.65
C ASN A 76 -21.66 -7.80 5.85
N THR A 77 -21.95 -6.50 5.74
CA THR A 77 -23.12 -5.95 5.04
C THR A 77 -22.79 -5.43 3.65
N TYR A 78 -21.50 -5.46 3.26
CA TYR A 78 -21.07 -5.00 1.96
C TYR A 78 -21.61 -5.92 0.86
N LYS A 79 -22.56 -5.43 0.07
CA LYS A 79 -23.29 -6.20 -0.93
C LYS A 79 -22.41 -6.75 -2.06
N HIS A 80 -21.30 -6.08 -2.36
CA HIS A 80 -20.40 -6.41 -3.48
C HIS A 80 -19.16 -7.20 -3.08
N LYS A 81 -19.18 -7.89 -1.93
CA LYS A 81 -18.04 -8.70 -1.46
C LYS A 81 -17.53 -9.71 -2.49
N ASP A 82 -18.41 -10.21 -3.37
CA ASP A 82 -18.02 -11.13 -4.44
C ASP A 82 -17.24 -10.45 -5.56
N LYS A 83 -17.35 -9.14 -5.70
CA LYS A 83 -16.60 -8.30 -6.63
C LYS A 83 -15.35 -7.67 -6.00
N ALA A 84 -15.00 -8.04 -4.76
CA ALA A 84 -13.93 -7.40 -4.00
C ALA A 84 -12.62 -7.31 -4.77
N ILE A 85 -12.20 -8.41 -5.43
CA ILE A 85 -10.96 -8.43 -6.22
C ILE A 85 -11.00 -7.38 -7.34
N LYS A 86 -12.12 -7.30 -8.08
CA LYS A 86 -12.28 -6.34 -9.16
C LYS A 86 -12.28 -4.90 -8.64
N ILE A 87 -13.03 -4.62 -7.59
CA ILE A 87 -13.11 -3.28 -7.00
C ILE A 87 -11.75 -2.84 -6.48
N GLU A 88 -11.03 -3.73 -5.78
CA GLU A 88 -9.70 -3.43 -5.28
C GLU A 88 -8.71 -3.20 -6.43
N HIS A 89 -8.79 -4.01 -7.50
CA HIS A 89 -8.00 -3.84 -8.70
C HIS A 89 -8.22 -2.46 -9.33
N ASP A 90 -9.48 -2.04 -9.52
CA ASP A 90 -9.82 -0.75 -10.11
C ASP A 90 -9.33 0.44 -9.23
N LEU A 91 -9.42 0.31 -7.89
CA LEU A 91 -8.88 1.29 -6.96
C LEU A 91 -7.36 1.35 -6.97
N MET A 92 -6.68 0.22 -7.09
CA MET A 92 -5.22 0.18 -7.23
C MET A 92 -4.76 0.84 -8.53
N GLU A 93 -5.46 0.59 -9.64
CA GLU A 93 -5.19 1.29 -10.90
C GLU A 93 -5.33 2.80 -10.74
N SER A 94 -6.41 3.25 -10.13
CA SER A 94 -6.63 4.68 -9.89
C SER A 94 -5.55 5.28 -8.99
N ALA A 95 -5.10 4.56 -7.96
CA ALA A 95 -3.99 4.97 -7.11
C ALA A 95 -2.67 5.12 -7.88
N LEU A 96 -2.40 4.24 -8.84
CA LEU A 96 -1.20 4.30 -9.68
C LEU A 96 -1.19 5.51 -10.62
N LEU A 97 -2.35 6.05 -10.99
CA LEU A 97 -2.45 7.28 -11.79
C LEU A 97 -2.15 8.55 -10.98
N ASN A 98 -2.21 8.48 -9.65
CA ASN A 98 -1.92 9.64 -8.81
C ASN A 98 -0.41 9.92 -8.79
N LYS A 99 -0.03 11.16 -9.18
CA LYS A 99 1.38 11.57 -9.27
C LYS A 99 2.15 11.46 -7.95
N ASN A 100 1.47 11.57 -6.83
CA ASN A 100 2.08 11.50 -5.49
C ASN A 100 2.28 10.06 -4.99
N THR A 101 1.82 9.04 -5.71
CA THR A 101 2.07 7.65 -5.34
C THR A 101 3.51 7.28 -5.69
N ASP A 102 4.27 6.76 -4.72
CA ASP A 102 5.59 6.17 -4.94
C ASP A 102 5.53 4.64 -4.86
N ILE A 103 4.74 4.12 -3.93
CA ILE A 103 4.59 2.70 -3.65
C ILE A 103 3.11 2.34 -3.61
N LEU A 104 2.71 1.28 -4.30
CA LEU A 104 1.41 0.65 -4.13
C LEU A 104 1.51 -0.33 -2.96
N GLY A 105 0.85 0.00 -1.84
CA GLY A 105 0.92 -0.74 -0.58
C GLY A 105 0.02 -1.97 -0.58
N HIS A 106 0.53 -3.08 -0.06
CA HIS A 106 -0.12 -4.40 0.12
C HIS A 106 -1.24 -4.72 -0.86
N PRO A 107 -0.96 -4.81 -2.18
CA PRO A 107 -1.96 -5.05 -3.23
C PRO A 107 -2.85 -6.25 -2.92
N PHE A 108 -4.17 -6.08 -3.08
CA PHE A 108 -5.21 -7.06 -2.73
C PHE A 108 -5.36 -7.38 -1.23
N GLY A 109 -4.79 -6.55 -0.35
CA GLY A 109 -4.88 -6.75 1.08
C GLY A 109 -6.32 -6.75 1.62
N MET A 110 -7.20 -5.92 1.06
CA MET A 110 -8.62 -5.90 1.42
C MET A 110 -9.33 -7.18 0.98
N SER A 111 -9.15 -7.59 -0.27
CA SER A 111 -9.76 -8.83 -0.79
C SER A 111 -9.38 -10.03 0.06
N ILE A 112 -8.10 -10.16 0.38
CA ILE A 112 -7.57 -11.31 1.14
C ILE A 112 -8.03 -11.26 2.60
N LYS A 113 -7.74 -10.18 3.32
CA LYS A 113 -7.88 -10.15 4.80
C LYS A 113 -9.28 -9.76 5.26
N ARG A 114 -10.04 -8.98 4.47
CA ARG A 114 -11.38 -8.52 4.85
C ARG A 114 -12.48 -9.37 4.27
N PHE A 115 -12.32 -9.85 3.04
CA PHE A 115 -13.36 -10.56 2.32
C PHE A 115 -13.05 -12.05 2.10
N GLY A 116 -11.85 -12.53 2.48
CA GLY A 116 -11.44 -13.92 2.29
C GLY A 116 -11.40 -14.33 0.80
N LYS A 117 -11.22 -13.36 -0.10
CA LYS A 117 -11.16 -13.61 -1.55
C LYS A 117 -9.70 -13.63 -1.99
N ILE A 118 -9.27 -14.76 -2.52
CA ILE A 118 -7.89 -14.97 -2.96
C ILE A 118 -7.76 -14.59 -4.43
N PRO A 119 -6.98 -13.55 -4.78
CA PRO A 119 -6.72 -13.17 -6.16
C PRO A 119 -5.95 -14.26 -6.89
N LYS A 120 -6.19 -14.39 -8.19
CA LYS A 120 -5.41 -15.27 -9.07
C LYS A 120 -4.03 -14.65 -9.30
N LYS A 121 -3.07 -15.48 -9.71
CA LYS A 121 -1.74 -15.00 -10.14
C LYS A 121 -1.83 -13.96 -11.26
N SER A 122 -2.78 -14.13 -12.19
CA SER A 122 -3.04 -13.18 -13.28
C SER A 122 -3.46 -11.80 -12.78
N ASP A 123 -4.21 -11.71 -11.67
CA ASP A 123 -4.64 -10.44 -11.10
C ASP A 123 -3.44 -9.67 -10.53
N PHE A 124 -2.57 -10.36 -9.78
CA PHE A 124 -1.31 -9.78 -9.30
C PHE A 124 -0.38 -9.37 -10.45
N GLU A 125 -0.20 -10.23 -11.46
CA GLU A 125 0.66 -9.92 -12.61
C GLU A 125 0.14 -8.72 -13.40
N SER A 126 -1.18 -8.55 -13.52
CA SER A 126 -1.82 -7.37 -14.10
C SER A 126 -1.39 -6.08 -13.37
N ILE A 127 -1.54 -6.04 -12.05
CA ILE A 127 -1.16 -4.88 -11.25
C ILE A 127 0.35 -4.63 -11.26
N ILE A 128 1.17 -5.67 -11.22
CA ILE A 128 2.64 -5.55 -11.33
C ILE A 128 3.01 -4.86 -12.65
N LYS A 129 2.42 -5.26 -13.78
CA LYS A 129 2.65 -4.60 -15.07
C LYS A 129 2.21 -3.12 -15.06
N LYS A 130 1.09 -2.80 -14.40
CA LYS A 130 0.62 -1.42 -14.25
C LYS A 130 1.55 -0.58 -13.37
N CYS A 131 2.13 -1.15 -12.31
CA CYS A 131 3.18 -0.50 -11.53
C CYS A 131 4.39 -0.15 -12.41
N LYS A 132 4.79 -1.04 -13.33
CA LYS A 132 5.88 -0.76 -14.30
C LYS A 132 5.54 0.43 -15.19
N ILE A 133 4.34 0.43 -15.80
CA ILE A 133 3.89 1.50 -16.71
C ILE A 133 3.84 2.84 -15.97
N ALA A 134 3.31 2.86 -14.76
CA ALA A 134 3.20 4.03 -13.92
C ALA A 134 4.54 4.46 -13.27
N ASN A 135 5.61 3.68 -13.43
CA ASN A 135 6.90 3.86 -12.75
C ASN A 135 6.78 3.94 -11.21
N LYS A 136 5.96 3.06 -10.62
CA LYS A 136 5.74 2.96 -9.17
C LYS A 136 6.27 1.62 -8.64
N ALA A 137 6.58 1.57 -7.34
CA ALA A 137 6.97 0.33 -6.69
C ALA A 137 5.75 -0.51 -6.31
N PHE A 138 5.90 -1.85 -6.41
CA PHE A 138 4.94 -2.82 -5.90
C PHE A 138 5.41 -3.31 -4.52
N GLU A 139 4.55 -3.24 -3.50
CA GLU A 139 4.90 -3.79 -2.20
C GLU A 139 4.63 -5.29 -2.13
N ILE A 140 5.64 -6.04 -1.69
CA ILE A 140 5.50 -7.42 -1.22
C ILE A 140 5.46 -7.38 0.30
N ASN A 141 4.30 -7.74 0.88
CA ASN A 141 4.02 -7.53 2.29
C ASN A 141 3.89 -8.85 3.05
N SER A 142 4.61 -9.00 4.18
CA SER A 142 4.64 -10.26 4.96
C SER A 142 3.34 -10.58 5.68
N HIS A 143 2.47 -9.60 5.90
CA HIS A 143 1.19 -9.81 6.59
C HIS A 143 0.05 -10.16 5.64
N TYR A 144 0.07 -9.58 4.42
CA TYR A 144 -1.04 -9.70 3.48
C TYR A 144 -0.84 -10.76 2.41
N HIS A 145 0.40 -11.09 2.06
CA HIS A 145 0.70 -12.04 0.99
C HIS A 145 1.24 -13.36 1.52
N ASP A 146 0.89 -14.46 0.86
CA ASP A 146 1.42 -15.79 1.18
C ASP A 146 2.40 -16.31 0.10
N ASN A 147 2.38 -15.71 -1.10
CA ASN A 147 3.14 -16.13 -2.27
C ASN A 147 4.37 -15.24 -2.55
N HIS A 148 5.07 -14.83 -1.50
CA HIS A 148 6.16 -13.83 -1.53
C HIS A 148 7.22 -14.12 -2.60
N LYS A 149 7.74 -15.37 -2.67
CA LYS A 149 8.79 -15.75 -3.64
C LYS A 149 8.30 -15.65 -5.08
N TRP A 150 7.03 -15.99 -5.33
CA TRP A 150 6.45 -15.87 -6.66
C TRP A 150 6.25 -14.40 -7.04
N LEU A 151 5.76 -13.57 -6.13
CA LEU A 151 5.62 -12.13 -6.34
C LEU A 151 6.98 -11.49 -6.63
N LEU A 152 8.02 -11.82 -5.87
CA LEU A 152 9.38 -11.33 -6.08
C LEU A 152 9.89 -11.68 -7.49
N LYS A 153 9.79 -12.96 -7.89
CA LYS A 153 10.18 -13.41 -9.23
C LYS A 153 9.39 -12.70 -10.33
N THR A 154 8.10 -12.46 -10.12
CA THR A 154 7.23 -11.78 -11.09
C THR A 154 7.61 -10.31 -11.24
N CYS A 155 7.86 -9.61 -10.13
CA CYS A 155 8.33 -8.22 -10.17
C CYS A 155 9.68 -8.09 -10.89
N ILE A 156 10.62 -9.00 -10.63
CA ILE A 156 11.93 -9.05 -11.32
C ILE A 156 11.73 -9.30 -12.82
N LYS A 157 10.93 -10.30 -13.19
CA LYS A 157 10.59 -10.62 -14.59
C LYS A 157 10.06 -9.40 -15.36
N HIS A 158 9.23 -8.58 -14.72
CA HIS A 158 8.65 -7.38 -15.35
C HIS A 158 9.45 -6.09 -15.11
N ASN A 159 10.63 -6.20 -14.47
CA ASN A 159 11.50 -5.07 -14.14
C ASN A 159 10.72 -3.94 -13.40
N VAL A 160 10.00 -4.33 -12.33
CA VAL A 160 9.23 -3.43 -11.47
C VAL A 160 10.02 -3.16 -10.20
N ARG A 161 10.02 -1.91 -9.75
CA ARG A 161 10.58 -1.55 -8.44
C ARG A 161 9.83 -2.26 -7.33
N ILE A 162 10.54 -2.75 -6.32
CA ILE A 162 9.98 -3.57 -5.24
C ILE A 162 10.14 -2.82 -3.92
N SER A 163 9.07 -2.78 -3.16
CA SER A 163 9.08 -2.44 -1.74
C SER A 163 8.84 -3.72 -0.93
N LEU A 164 9.65 -3.95 0.10
CA LEU A 164 9.49 -5.10 1.00
C LEU A 164 8.92 -4.62 2.32
N GLY A 165 7.66 -4.96 2.60
CA GLY A 165 6.92 -4.50 3.76
C GLY A 165 6.67 -5.58 4.79
N SER A 166 6.91 -5.25 6.07
CA SER A 166 6.57 -6.12 7.20
C SER A 166 5.21 -5.81 7.80
N ASN A 167 4.63 -4.64 7.50
CA ASN A 167 3.44 -4.11 8.19
C ASN A 167 3.58 -4.19 9.71
N ALA A 168 4.78 -3.83 10.20
CA ALA A 168 5.16 -4.02 11.59
C ALA A 168 4.37 -3.09 12.52
N HIS A 169 3.65 -3.67 13.47
CA HIS A 169 2.97 -2.96 14.56
C HIS A 169 3.69 -3.13 15.90
N ASN A 170 4.72 -3.97 15.93
CA ASN A 170 5.61 -4.17 17.06
C ASN A 170 7.04 -4.51 16.59
N LYS A 171 8.01 -4.47 17.49
CA LYS A 171 9.43 -4.68 17.18
C LYS A 171 9.71 -6.05 16.54
N ASN A 172 8.96 -7.09 16.93
CA ASN A 172 9.19 -8.46 16.45
C ASN A 172 8.73 -8.67 14.99
N ASP A 173 7.92 -7.75 14.46
CA ASP A 173 7.44 -7.81 13.08
C ASP A 173 8.41 -7.13 12.10
N VAL A 174 9.33 -6.30 12.59
CA VAL A 174 10.29 -5.58 11.75
C VAL A 174 11.20 -6.58 11.02
N GLY A 175 11.28 -6.46 9.69
CA GLY A 175 12.10 -7.31 8.85
C GLY A 175 11.56 -8.74 8.63
N LYS A 176 10.35 -9.05 9.05
CA LYS A 176 9.72 -10.38 8.89
C LYS A 176 9.71 -10.85 7.43
N ILE A 177 9.48 -9.93 6.49
CA ILE A 177 9.48 -10.21 5.05
C ILE A 177 10.80 -10.84 4.56
N TYR A 178 11.93 -10.46 5.14
CA TYR A 178 13.24 -10.97 4.75
C TYR A 178 13.35 -12.49 4.90
N LYS A 179 12.75 -13.06 5.97
CA LYS A 179 12.74 -14.51 6.21
C LYS A 179 11.87 -15.26 5.20
N LEU A 180 10.88 -14.60 4.60
CA LEU A 180 9.90 -15.21 3.70
C LEU A 180 10.34 -15.20 2.23
N ILE A 181 11.29 -14.34 1.87
CA ILE A 181 11.83 -14.23 0.51
C ILE A 181 13.17 -14.94 0.30
N LYS A 182 13.88 -15.30 1.39
CA LYS A 182 15.02 -16.19 1.35
C LYS A 182 14.55 -17.61 0.98
#